data_0a376a993709a31ab9c3465d394d0c59
#
_entry.id   0a376a993709a31ab9c3465d394d0c59
#
_cell.length_a   1.000
_cell.length_b   1.000
_cell.length_c   1.000
_cell.angle_alpha   90.00
_cell.angle_beta   90.00
_cell.angle_gamma   90.00
#
_symmetry.space_group_name_H-M   'P 1'
#
loop_
_entity.id
_entity.type
_entity.pdbx_description
1 polymer ?
#
loop_
_entity_poly.entity_id
_entity_poly.type
_entity_poly.pdbx_seq_one_letter_code
_entity_poly.pdbx_strand_id
1 'polypeptide(L)'
;LLDAICQTIDELGAKLAATPEADRPVKVIVAILTDGEENASRRFTVSDVNQRITHQTNQYAWEFLFLGANQDAIATAARYGISALQSATFSADPDDLDSVNKMVMKKMSVSRKLASRMKLNDEELATLHESASESLEKERNLKK
;
A
#
# COMPACT_ATOMS: atom_id res chain seq x y z
N LEU A 1 -5.38 -14.02 3.53
CA LEU A 1 -4.69 -12.80 3.10
C LEU A 1 -3.85 -13.04 1.84
N LEU A 2 -2.94 -14.03 1.82
CA LEU A 2 -2.06 -14.30 0.68
C LEU A 2 -2.86 -14.60 -0.60
N ASP A 3 -3.91 -15.43 -0.50
CA ASP A 3 -4.76 -15.75 -1.64
C ASP A 3 -5.44 -14.50 -2.20
N ALA A 4 -5.94 -13.60 -1.33
CA ALA A 4 -6.58 -12.36 -1.74
C ALA A 4 -5.59 -11.39 -2.41
N ILE A 5 -4.38 -11.25 -1.87
CA ILE A 5 -3.34 -10.39 -2.45
C ILE A 5 -2.96 -10.90 -3.85
N CYS A 6 -2.63 -12.19 -3.98
CA CYS A 6 -2.24 -12.77 -5.27
C CYS A 6 -3.37 -12.66 -6.31
N GLN A 7 -4.59 -13.00 -5.93
CA GLN A 7 -5.74 -12.90 -6.81
C GLN A 7 -5.99 -11.46 -7.28
N THR A 8 -5.94 -10.49 -6.36
CA THR A 8 -6.12 -9.06 -6.69
C THR A 8 -5.05 -8.58 -7.68
N ILE A 9 -3.78 -8.94 -7.45
CA ILE A 9 -2.68 -8.55 -8.35
C ILE A 9 -2.86 -9.19 -9.73
N ASP A 10 -3.18 -10.48 -9.79
CA ASP A 10 -3.34 -11.23 -11.04
C ASP A 10 -4.54 -10.70 -11.85
N GLU A 11 -5.70 -10.48 -11.22
CA GLU A 11 -6.90 -9.95 -11.87
C GLU A 11 -6.70 -8.50 -12.37
N LEU A 12 -6.13 -7.64 -11.54
CA LEU A 12 -5.86 -6.25 -11.92
C LEU A 12 -4.80 -6.18 -13.02
N GLY A 13 -3.74 -6.99 -12.93
CA GLY A 13 -2.70 -7.09 -13.95
C GLY A 13 -3.26 -7.53 -15.30
N ALA A 14 -4.10 -8.58 -15.31
CA ALA A 14 -4.77 -9.06 -16.53
C ALA A 14 -5.70 -7.99 -17.13
N LYS A 15 -6.47 -7.30 -16.29
CA LYS A 15 -7.34 -6.20 -16.73
C LYS A 15 -6.55 -5.07 -17.38
N LEU A 16 -5.45 -4.64 -16.77
CA LEU A 16 -4.61 -3.57 -17.30
C LEU A 16 -3.88 -4.01 -18.59
N ALA A 17 -3.44 -5.26 -18.67
CA ALA A 17 -2.84 -5.80 -19.90
C ALA A 17 -3.83 -5.79 -21.09
N ALA A 18 -5.11 -6.05 -20.82
CA ALA A 18 -6.18 -6.00 -21.83
C ALA A 18 -6.64 -4.56 -22.16
N THR A 19 -6.27 -3.57 -21.36
CA THR A 19 -6.61 -2.16 -21.57
C THR A 19 -5.62 -1.53 -22.55
N PRO A 20 -6.06 -0.77 -23.58
CA PRO A 20 -5.16 -0.02 -24.46
C PRO A 20 -4.23 0.89 -23.64
N GLU A 21 -2.99 1.01 -24.06
CA GLU A 21 -1.97 1.74 -23.28
C GLU A 21 -2.38 3.19 -22.96
N ALA A 22 -3.02 3.87 -23.92
CA ALA A 22 -3.50 5.23 -23.75
C ALA A 22 -4.59 5.37 -22.68
N ASP A 23 -5.30 4.30 -22.36
CA ASP A 23 -6.40 4.27 -21.40
C ASP A 23 -5.96 3.70 -20.02
N ARG A 24 -4.70 3.27 -19.91
CA ARG A 24 -4.18 2.75 -18.64
C ARG A 24 -3.95 3.87 -17.64
N PRO A 25 -4.22 3.62 -16.34
CA PRO A 25 -3.91 4.61 -15.31
C PRO A 25 -2.39 4.87 -15.24
N VAL A 26 -2.01 6.12 -15.03
CA VAL A 26 -0.59 6.53 -14.86
C VAL A 26 0.05 5.94 -13.61
N LYS A 27 -0.76 5.52 -12.63
CA LYS A 27 -0.27 4.96 -11.37
C LYS A 27 -1.25 3.93 -10.81
N VAL A 28 -0.71 2.81 -10.36
CA VAL A 28 -1.45 1.79 -9.61
C VAL A 28 -0.93 1.77 -8.18
N ILE A 29 -1.83 1.89 -7.22
CA ILE A 29 -1.50 1.87 -5.79
C ILE A 29 -2.43 0.84 -5.13
N VAL A 30 -1.85 -0.11 -4.43
CA VAL A 30 -2.56 -1.18 -3.71
C VAL A 30 -2.33 -0.99 -2.21
N ALA A 31 -3.38 -0.70 -1.46
CA ALA A 31 -3.33 -0.67 -0.01
C ALA A 31 -3.86 -2.00 0.56
N ILE A 32 -3.03 -2.67 1.34
CA ILE A 32 -3.35 -3.94 2.01
C ILE A 32 -3.59 -3.62 3.48
N LEU A 33 -4.84 -3.75 3.92
CA LEU A 33 -5.23 -3.61 5.33
C LEU A 33 -5.59 -4.99 5.86
N THR A 34 -5.01 -5.35 7.00
CA THR A 34 -5.31 -6.62 7.68
C THR A 34 -5.38 -6.41 9.19
N ASP A 35 -6.31 -7.10 9.82
CA ASP A 35 -6.54 -7.07 11.27
C ASP A 35 -5.96 -8.27 12.01
N GLY A 36 -5.26 -9.14 11.31
CA GLY A 36 -4.68 -10.33 11.88
C GLY A 36 -3.58 -10.97 11.04
N GLU A 37 -2.96 -12.00 11.63
CA GLU A 37 -1.96 -12.79 10.95
C GLU A 37 -2.58 -13.70 9.88
N GLU A 38 -1.76 -14.08 8.90
CA GLU A 38 -2.16 -15.02 7.87
C GLU A 38 -2.30 -16.44 8.41
N ASN A 39 -3.49 -16.97 8.37
CA ASN A 39 -3.79 -18.33 8.86
C ASN A 39 -4.81 -19.10 8.01
N ALA A 40 -5.32 -18.52 6.94
CA ALA A 40 -6.44 -19.07 6.17
C ALA A 40 -6.13 -19.33 4.70
N SER A 41 -5.05 -18.78 4.14
CA SER A 41 -4.68 -18.97 2.74
C SER A 41 -4.24 -20.41 2.45
N ARG A 42 -4.68 -20.95 1.32
CA ARG A 42 -4.45 -22.35 0.92
C ARG A 42 -3.84 -22.51 -0.47
N ARG A 43 -3.93 -21.48 -1.31
CA ARG A 43 -3.52 -21.53 -2.73
C ARG A 43 -2.14 -20.96 -2.95
N PHE A 44 -1.81 -19.88 -2.24
CA PHE A 44 -0.58 -19.12 -2.45
C PHE A 44 0.25 -19.04 -1.17
N THR A 45 1.56 -18.98 -1.37
CA THR A 45 2.57 -18.86 -0.32
C THR A 45 3.05 -17.41 -0.19
N VAL A 46 3.80 -17.13 0.88
CA VAL A 46 4.52 -15.86 1.05
C VAL A 46 5.44 -15.56 -0.14
N SER A 47 6.10 -16.60 -0.66
CA SER A 47 6.98 -16.48 -1.83
C SER A 47 6.20 -16.05 -3.08
N ASP A 48 4.99 -16.58 -3.27
CA ASP A 48 4.14 -16.20 -4.40
C ASP A 48 3.72 -14.74 -4.35
N VAL A 49 3.39 -14.23 -3.15
CA VAL A 49 3.09 -12.80 -2.92
C VAL A 49 4.31 -11.93 -3.19
N ASN A 50 5.47 -12.31 -2.64
CA ASN A 50 6.72 -11.57 -2.82
C ASN A 50 7.09 -11.43 -4.29
N GLN A 51 7.03 -12.53 -5.05
CA GLN A 51 7.33 -12.53 -6.49
C GLN A 51 6.41 -11.58 -7.25
N ARG A 52 5.11 -11.61 -6.98
CA ARG A 52 4.13 -10.73 -7.66
C ARG A 52 4.34 -9.26 -7.32
N ILE A 53 4.49 -8.93 -6.05
CA ILE A 53 4.72 -7.55 -5.61
C ILE A 53 6.02 -7.02 -6.21
N THR A 54 7.11 -7.78 -6.12
CA THR A 54 8.41 -7.41 -6.69
C THR A 54 8.31 -7.21 -8.20
N HIS A 55 7.63 -8.11 -8.91
CA HIS A 55 7.43 -8.00 -10.35
C HIS A 55 6.65 -6.72 -10.72
N GLN A 56 5.51 -6.48 -10.09
CA GLN A 56 4.68 -5.31 -10.39
C GLN A 56 5.38 -4.00 -10.03
N THR A 57 6.13 -3.97 -8.93
CA THR A 57 6.91 -2.80 -8.53
C THR A 57 8.01 -2.50 -9.53
N ASN A 58 8.79 -3.51 -9.91
CA ASN A 58 9.98 -3.30 -10.76
C ASN A 58 9.64 -3.08 -12.23
N GLN A 59 8.61 -3.76 -12.76
CA GLN A 59 8.26 -3.69 -14.18
C GLN A 59 7.25 -2.58 -14.49
N TYR A 60 6.34 -2.30 -13.57
CA TYR A 60 5.19 -1.42 -13.83
C TYR A 60 5.05 -0.27 -12.83
N ALA A 61 6.02 -0.10 -11.95
CA ALA A 61 6.06 0.94 -10.92
C ALA A 61 4.78 0.99 -10.04
N TRP A 62 4.17 -0.18 -9.78
CA TRP A 62 3.09 -0.25 -8.81
C TRP A 62 3.59 0.08 -7.42
N GLU A 63 2.77 0.71 -6.62
CA GLU A 63 3.06 0.97 -5.21
C GLU A 63 2.15 0.10 -4.32
N PHE A 64 2.76 -0.41 -3.24
CA PHE A 64 2.05 -1.21 -2.25
C PHE A 64 2.22 -0.56 -0.88
N LEU A 65 1.09 -0.39 -0.17
CA LEU A 65 1.07 -0.01 1.25
C LEU A 65 0.59 -1.21 2.06
N PHE A 66 1.29 -1.55 3.12
CA PHE A 66 0.90 -2.63 4.03
C PHE A 66 0.60 -2.09 5.43
N LEU A 67 -0.61 -2.29 5.90
CA LEU A 67 -1.12 -1.78 7.16
C LEU A 67 -1.68 -2.94 7.96
N GLY A 68 -1.00 -3.30 9.04
CA GLY A 68 -1.38 -4.42 9.91
C GLY A 68 -1.87 -3.95 11.26
N ALA A 69 -3.05 -4.42 11.67
CA ALA A 69 -3.56 -4.15 13.00
C ALA A 69 -2.94 -5.10 14.02
N ASN A 70 -2.46 -4.57 15.15
CA ASN A 70 -2.01 -5.32 16.31
C ASN A 70 -0.94 -6.40 16.01
N GLN A 71 -0.13 -6.18 14.97
CA GLN A 71 0.94 -7.09 14.55
C GLN A 71 2.17 -6.32 14.11
N ASP A 72 3.32 -7.01 13.99
CA ASP A 72 4.50 -6.41 13.36
C ASP A 72 4.31 -6.31 11.84
N ALA A 73 3.65 -5.23 11.43
CA ALA A 73 3.35 -4.97 10.03
C ALA A 73 4.63 -4.77 9.20
N ILE A 74 5.69 -4.20 9.79
CA ILE A 74 6.95 -3.95 9.09
C ILE A 74 7.65 -5.27 8.75
N ALA A 75 7.76 -6.19 9.71
CA ALA A 75 8.36 -7.51 9.48
C ALA A 75 7.52 -8.33 8.49
N THR A 76 6.20 -8.29 8.59
CA THR A 76 5.31 -8.99 7.66
C THR A 76 5.42 -8.41 6.24
N ALA A 77 5.40 -7.09 6.09
CA ALA A 77 5.55 -6.41 4.81
C ALA A 77 6.89 -6.76 4.12
N ALA A 78 7.98 -6.80 4.88
CA ALA A 78 9.30 -7.16 4.36
C ALA A 78 9.30 -8.57 3.73
N ARG A 79 8.59 -9.53 4.32
CA ARG A 79 8.42 -10.88 3.75
C ARG A 79 7.68 -10.88 2.42
N TYR A 80 6.78 -9.93 2.21
CA TYR A 80 6.02 -9.73 0.97
C TYR A 80 6.76 -8.88 -0.07
N GLY A 81 7.96 -8.37 0.25
CA GLY A 81 8.74 -7.51 -0.63
C GLY A 81 8.31 -6.04 -0.60
N ILE A 82 7.56 -5.63 0.43
CA ILE A 82 7.14 -4.24 0.65
C ILE A 82 8.13 -3.60 1.63
N SER A 83 8.61 -2.39 1.31
CA SER A 83 9.59 -1.70 2.15
C SER A 83 8.98 -1.22 3.48
N ALA A 84 9.83 -1.05 4.49
CA ALA A 84 9.43 -0.47 5.77
C ALA A 84 8.82 0.93 5.64
N LEU A 85 9.25 1.71 4.64
CA LEU A 85 8.69 3.04 4.37
C LEU A 85 7.21 3.01 3.95
N GLN A 86 6.76 1.87 3.43
CA GLN A 86 5.40 1.65 2.93
C GLN A 86 4.57 0.76 3.85
N SER A 87 5.01 0.57 5.09
CA SER A 87 4.30 -0.25 6.07
C SER A 87 4.12 0.47 7.40
N ALA A 88 3.00 0.19 8.06
CA ALA A 88 2.70 0.71 9.40
C ALA A 88 1.83 -0.25 10.19
N THR A 89 2.01 -0.22 11.52
CA THR A 89 1.14 -0.93 12.47
C THR A 89 0.11 0.06 13.03
N PHE A 90 -1.13 -0.38 13.14
CA PHE A 90 -2.21 0.41 13.72
C PHE A 90 -3.00 -0.41 14.76
N SER A 91 -3.81 0.27 15.56
CA SER A 91 -4.75 -0.37 16.49
C SER A 91 -6.08 -0.60 15.79
N ALA A 92 -6.72 -1.75 16.06
CA ALA A 92 -8.03 -2.04 15.46
C ALA A 92 -9.18 -1.32 16.19
N ASP A 93 -8.96 -0.08 16.59
CA ASP A 93 -10.00 0.79 17.14
C ASP A 93 -10.49 1.81 16.09
N PRO A 94 -11.73 2.32 16.20
CA PRO A 94 -12.33 3.20 15.20
C PRO A 94 -11.54 4.49 14.96
N ASP A 95 -10.93 5.05 16.00
CA ASP A 95 -10.20 6.32 15.90
C ASP A 95 -8.88 6.15 15.14
N ASP A 96 -8.19 5.05 15.39
CA ASP A 96 -6.95 4.75 14.66
C ASP A 96 -7.23 4.33 13.22
N LEU A 97 -8.31 3.60 12.97
CA LEU A 97 -8.73 3.25 11.62
C LEU A 97 -9.07 4.49 10.77
N ASP A 98 -9.69 5.53 11.35
CA ASP A 98 -9.92 6.80 10.65
C ASP A 98 -8.59 7.51 10.33
N SER A 99 -7.60 7.47 11.24
CA SER A 99 -6.25 7.99 10.98
C SER A 99 -5.54 7.23 9.86
N VAL A 100 -5.67 5.91 9.85
CA VAL A 100 -5.17 5.05 8.75
C VAL A 100 -5.78 5.45 7.41
N ASN A 101 -7.10 5.59 7.35
CA ASN A 101 -7.80 5.97 6.12
C ASN A 101 -7.34 7.34 5.59
N LYS A 102 -7.20 8.33 6.47
CA LYS A 102 -6.70 9.67 6.10
C LYS A 102 -5.27 9.60 5.57
N MET A 103 -4.38 8.89 6.24
CA MET A 103 -3.00 8.69 5.80
C MET A 103 -2.93 8.01 4.43
N VAL A 104 -3.69 6.92 4.21
CA VAL A 104 -3.73 6.21 2.93
C VAL A 104 -4.20 7.13 1.81
N MET A 105 -5.30 7.85 2.03
CA MET A 105 -5.85 8.78 1.04
C MET A 105 -4.86 9.89 0.68
N LYS A 106 -4.15 10.43 1.66
CA LYS A 106 -3.13 11.47 1.47
C LYS A 106 -1.96 10.96 0.65
N LYS A 107 -1.39 9.81 1.02
CA LYS A 107 -0.29 9.18 0.26
C LYS A 107 -0.70 8.83 -1.17
N MET A 108 -1.88 8.26 -1.37
CA MET A 108 -2.40 7.95 -2.71
C MET A 108 -2.60 9.22 -3.56
N SER A 109 -3.08 10.32 -2.95
CA SER A 109 -3.25 11.60 -3.64
C SER A 109 -1.91 12.15 -4.11
N VAL A 110 -0.90 12.17 -3.24
CA VAL A 110 0.45 12.66 -3.56
C VAL A 110 1.10 11.82 -4.66
N SER A 111 1.05 10.49 -4.55
CA SER A 111 1.58 9.58 -5.58
C SER A 111 0.92 9.79 -6.94
N ARG A 112 -0.40 9.99 -6.98
CA ARG A 112 -1.13 10.27 -8.24
C ARG A 112 -0.73 11.60 -8.85
N LYS A 113 -0.61 12.67 -8.04
CA LYS A 113 -0.13 13.98 -8.51
C LYS A 113 1.27 13.90 -9.09
N LEU A 114 2.18 13.21 -8.40
CA LEU A 114 3.55 13.01 -8.86
C LEU A 114 3.58 12.26 -10.20
N ALA A 115 2.85 11.16 -10.31
CA ALA A 115 2.76 10.36 -11.52
C ALA A 115 2.19 11.13 -12.71
N SER A 116 1.26 12.06 -12.44
CA SER A 116 0.67 12.97 -13.44
C SER A 116 1.52 14.22 -13.71
N ARG A 117 2.74 14.29 -13.17
CA ARG A 117 3.67 15.44 -13.28
C ARG A 117 3.05 16.76 -12.77
N MET A 118 2.13 16.70 -11.84
CA MET A 118 1.56 17.87 -11.19
C MET A 118 2.54 18.40 -10.13
N LYS A 119 2.56 19.73 -9.96
CA LYS A 119 3.38 20.36 -8.92
C LYS A 119 2.83 19.99 -7.53
N LEU A 120 3.72 19.55 -6.65
CA LEU A 120 3.44 19.30 -5.25
C LEU A 120 3.74 20.56 -4.42
N ASN A 121 2.95 20.81 -3.39
CA ASN A 121 3.26 21.80 -2.36
C ASN A 121 4.23 21.23 -1.31
N ASP A 122 4.69 22.07 -0.37
CA ASP A 122 5.69 21.67 0.62
C ASP A 122 5.19 20.54 1.54
N GLU A 123 3.91 20.52 1.90
CA GLU A 123 3.29 19.47 2.70
C GLU A 123 3.22 18.14 1.93
N GLU A 124 2.88 18.18 0.67
CA GLU A 124 2.83 17.01 -0.21
C GLU A 124 4.23 16.45 -0.48
N LEU A 125 5.23 17.31 -0.63
CA LEU A 125 6.64 16.91 -0.73
C LEU A 125 7.11 16.22 0.55
N ALA A 126 6.76 16.75 1.73
CA ALA A 126 7.05 16.09 3.00
C ALA A 126 6.40 14.71 3.06
N THR A 127 5.10 14.59 2.70
CA THR A 127 4.36 13.33 2.68
C THR A 127 5.01 12.28 1.76
N LEU A 128 5.61 12.70 0.65
CA LEU A 128 6.30 11.83 -0.30
C LEU A 128 7.52 11.14 0.34
N HIS A 129 8.24 11.85 1.20
CA HIS A 129 9.47 11.37 1.84
C HIS A 129 9.24 10.68 3.18
N GLU A 130 8.06 10.83 3.77
CA GLU A 130 7.70 10.20 5.03
C GLU A 130 7.38 8.71 4.86
N SER A 131 7.78 7.90 5.84
CA SER A 131 7.29 6.53 5.96
C SER A 131 5.79 6.50 6.24
N ALA A 132 5.14 5.35 6.00
CA ALA A 132 3.74 5.16 6.34
C ALA A 132 3.51 5.30 7.87
N SER A 133 4.47 4.84 8.68
CA SER A 133 4.41 4.97 10.15
C SER A 133 4.46 6.42 10.60
N GLU A 134 5.38 7.24 10.06
CA GLU A 134 5.47 8.67 10.38
C GLU A 134 4.22 9.44 9.93
N SER A 135 3.71 9.16 8.74
CA SER A 135 2.49 9.78 8.22
C SER A 135 1.27 9.40 9.09
N LEU A 136 1.17 8.15 9.55
CA LEU A 136 0.10 7.71 10.44
C LEU A 136 0.17 8.40 11.80
N GLU A 137 1.37 8.54 12.37
CA GLU A 137 1.55 9.23 13.65
C GLU A 137 1.16 10.71 13.56
N LYS A 138 1.42 11.37 12.44
CA LYS A 138 0.94 12.74 12.20
C LYS A 138 -0.59 12.82 12.21
N GLU A 139 -1.28 11.91 11.53
CA GLU A 139 -2.76 11.91 11.51
C GLU A 139 -3.34 11.64 12.92
N ARG A 140 -2.71 10.79 13.73
CA ARG A 140 -3.08 10.57 15.14
C ARG A 140 -2.94 11.84 15.97
N ASN A 141 -1.87 12.61 15.75
CA ASN A 141 -1.60 13.83 16.51
C ASN A 141 -2.53 15.00 16.12
N LEU A 142 -3.08 15.03 14.93
CA LEU A 142 -4.06 16.03 14.51
C LEU A 142 -5.42 15.88 15.20
N LYS A 143 -5.68 14.76 15.88
CA LYS A 143 -6.92 14.48 16.62
C LYS A 143 -6.84 14.84 18.11
N LYS A 144 -5.64 15.11 18.62
CA LYS A 144 -5.42 15.50 20.03
C LYS A 144 -5.55 17.00 20.21
#